data_25a83f300d4a1b1eda15963366d28512
#
_entry.id   25a83f300d4a1b1eda15963366d28512
#
_cell.length_a   1.000
_cell.length_b   1.000
_cell.length_c   1.000
_cell.angle_alpha   90.00
_cell.angle_beta   90.00
_cell.angle_gamma   90.00
#
_symmetry.space_group_name_H-M   'P 1'
#
loop_
_entity.id
_entity.type
_entity.pdbx_description
1 polymer ?
#
loop_
_entity_poly.entity_id
_entity_poly.type
_entity_poly.pdbx_seq_one_letter_code
_entity_poly.pdbx_strand_id
1 'polypeptide(L)'
;MDGIFSLLKTYHVQSISPEDKKDGFVTTNMTPEQMTRLIVQENGITVAEEKGTILGFAMAASWDFWKVWPLFAHMIEKLPEFTLDGQTLSTENSYQYGPVCVDRSVRGTGVFEEIFYASLAQMRSRFPIMATFINQINPRSYAAHTKKVPMTTAGTFDFNGNRYYLMACPTTLAK
;
A
#
# COMPACT_ATOMS: atom_id res chain seq x y z
N MET A 1 -14.46 -8.59 7.27
CA MET A 1 -14.22 -7.14 7.38
C MET A 1 -13.70 -6.75 8.76
N ASP A 2 -14.27 -7.22 9.83
CA ASP A 2 -13.93 -6.79 11.22
C ASP A 2 -12.45 -6.94 11.57
N GLY A 3 -11.81 -8.04 11.18
CA GLY A 3 -10.37 -8.25 11.39
C GLY A 3 -9.49 -7.21 10.69
N ILE A 4 -9.86 -6.76 9.49
CA ILE A 4 -9.13 -5.70 8.77
C ILE A 4 -9.28 -4.36 9.50
N PHE A 5 -10.50 -4.00 9.93
CA PHE A 5 -10.73 -2.78 10.69
C PHE A 5 -10.02 -2.82 12.06
N SER A 6 -9.95 -3.99 12.69
CA SER A 6 -9.21 -4.17 13.94
C SER A 6 -7.72 -3.87 13.75
N LEU A 7 -7.08 -4.43 12.69
CA LEU A 7 -5.69 -4.15 12.37
C LEU A 7 -5.46 -2.68 11.97
N LEU A 8 -6.34 -2.10 11.15
CA LEU A 8 -6.28 -0.67 10.81
C LEU A 8 -6.28 0.19 12.08
N LYS A 9 -7.21 -0.05 13.00
CA LYS A 9 -7.31 0.68 14.27
C LYS A 9 -6.07 0.50 15.14
N THR A 10 -5.58 -0.75 15.26
CA THR A 10 -4.41 -1.08 16.09
C THR A 10 -3.15 -0.36 15.60
N TYR A 11 -2.92 -0.31 14.28
CA TYR A 11 -1.70 0.23 13.69
C TYR A 11 -1.88 1.62 13.06
N HIS A 12 -3.01 2.29 13.33
CA HIS A 12 -3.22 3.66 12.86
C HIS A 12 -2.30 4.64 13.58
N VAL A 13 -1.76 5.61 12.86
CA VAL A 13 -0.80 6.61 13.37
C VAL A 13 -1.28 7.37 14.62
N GLN A 14 -2.61 7.48 14.81
CA GLN A 14 -3.23 8.11 15.97
C GLN A 14 -3.40 7.16 17.15
N SER A 15 -3.32 5.84 16.93
CA SER A 15 -3.54 4.81 17.96
C SER A 15 -2.24 4.28 18.53
N ILE A 16 -1.14 4.36 17.79
CA ILE A 16 0.17 3.86 18.25
C ILE A 16 0.94 4.92 19.03
N SER A 17 1.77 4.47 19.95
CA SER A 17 2.66 5.36 20.72
C SER A 17 3.70 6.03 19.82
N PRO A 18 4.26 7.19 20.20
CA PRO A 18 5.36 7.82 19.44
C PRO A 18 6.57 6.90 19.26
N GLU A 19 6.90 6.08 20.27
CA GLU A 19 8.01 5.13 20.22
C GLU A 19 7.76 4.00 19.22
N ASP A 20 6.50 3.60 19.05
CA ASP A 20 6.10 2.51 18.15
C ASP A 20 6.01 2.93 16.67
N LYS A 21 5.97 4.24 16.38
CA LYS A 21 5.92 4.74 15.00
C LYS A 21 7.07 4.26 14.14
N LYS A 22 8.25 4.06 14.72
CA LYS A 22 9.42 3.46 14.03
C LYS A 22 9.14 2.06 13.50
N ASP A 23 8.17 1.35 14.09
CA ASP A 23 7.79 -0.02 13.71
C ASP A 23 6.74 -0.10 12.60
N GLY A 24 6.41 1.06 12.01
CA GLY A 24 5.46 1.19 10.91
C GLY A 24 4.03 1.47 11.39
N PHE A 25 3.32 2.25 10.58
CA PHE A 25 1.96 2.67 10.85
C PHE A 25 1.18 2.85 9.55
N VAL A 26 -0.13 2.89 9.66
CA VAL A 26 -1.06 3.28 8.59
C VAL A 26 -1.71 4.62 8.92
N THR A 27 -2.04 5.39 7.89
CA THR A 27 -2.66 6.72 8.03
C THR A 27 -4.05 6.80 7.41
N THR A 28 -4.45 5.78 6.66
CA THR A 28 -5.70 5.76 5.93
C THR A 28 -6.85 5.35 6.84
N ASN A 29 -7.85 6.22 6.97
CA ASN A 29 -9.14 5.87 7.53
C ASN A 29 -10.08 5.47 6.41
N MET A 30 -10.88 4.43 6.63
CA MET A 30 -11.81 3.89 5.65
C MET A 30 -13.15 3.58 6.31
N THR A 31 -14.24 3.97 5.65
CA THR A 31 -15.59 3.61 6.10
C THR A 31 -15.96 2.19 5.66
N PRO A 32 -16.97 1.55 6.30
CA PRO A 32 -17.48 0.25 5.84
C PRO A 32 -17.94 0.26 4.38
N GLU A 33 -18.53 1.35 3.91
CA GLU A 33 -19.00 1.52 2.53
C GLU A 33 -17.81 1.58 1.56
N GLN A 34 -16.74 2.31 1.92
CA GLN A 34 -15.51 2.36 1.14
C GLN A 34 -14.83 0.98 1.09
N MET A 35 -14.80 0.26 2.22
CA MET A 35 -14.28 -1.11 2.27
C MET A 35 -15.08 -2.05 1.38
N THR A 36 -16.41 -1.95 1.40
CA THR A 36 -17.29 -2.74 0.53
C THR A 36 -17.01 -2.45 -0.95
N ARG A 37 -16.85 -1.17 -1.32
CA ARG A 37 -16.49 -0.80 -2.69
C ARG A 37 -15.12 -1.36 -3.10
N LEU A 38 -14.13 -1.28 -2.22
CA LEU A 38 -12.81 -1.83 -2.47
C LEU A 38 -12.84 -3.35 -2.73
N ILE A 39 -13.65 -4.08 -1.96
CA ILE A 39 -13.81 -5.53 -2.13
C ILE A 39 -14.58 -5.84 -3.43
N VAL A 40 -15.74 -5.23 -3.63
CA VAL A 40 -16.68 -5.62 -4.69
C VAL A 40 -16.30 -5.05 -6.05
N GLN A 41 -15.88 -3.80 -6.11
CA GLN A 41 -15.63 -3.10 -7.38
C GLN A 41 -14.17 -3.22 -7.82
N GLU A 42 -13.23 -3.12 -6.88
CA GLU A 42 -11.81 -3.17 -7.19
C GLU A 42 -11.23 -4.59 -7.09
N ASN A 43 -11.89 -5.51 -6.40
CA ASN A 43 -11.31 -6.80 -5.98
C ASN A 43 -9.94 -6.57 -5.29
N GLY A 44 -9.88 -5.55 -4.46
CA GLY A 44 -8.65 -4.88 -4.05
C GLY A 44 -8.17 -5.22 -2.65
N ILE A 45 -8.54 -6.36 -2.08
CA ILE A 45 -8.08 -6.80 -0.75
C ILE A 45 -7.37 -8.15 -0.85
N THR A 46 -6.15 -8.19 -0.35
CA THR A 46 -5.41 -9.43 -0.07
C THR A 46 -5.25 -9.57 1.43
N VAL A 47 -5.52 -10.75 1.98
CA VAL A 47 -5.40 -11.03 3.42
C VAL A 47 -4.50 -12.23 3.68
N ALA A 48 -3.77 -12.18 4.79
CA ALA A 48 -3.17 -13.34 5.44
C ALA A 48 -4.02 -13.70 6.65
N GLU A 49 -4.49 -14.94 6.70
CA GLU A 49 -5.39 -15.45 7.75
C GLU A 49 -4.84 -16.75 8.35
N GLU A 50 -4.95 -16.89 9.63
CA GLU A 50 -4.73 -18.15 10.34
C GLU A 50 -5.88 -18.43 11.31
N LYS A 51 -6.54 -19.57 11.15
CA LYS A 51 -7.63 -20.05 12.02
C LYS A 51 -8.75 -19.01 12.26
N GLY A 52 -9.13 -18.28 11.19
CA GLY A 52 -10.17 -17.25 11.24
C GLY A 52 -9.69 -15.88 11.73
N THR A 53 -8.40 -15.73 12.07
CA THR A 53 -7.80 -14.48 12.51
C THR A 53 -7.03 -13.83 11.37
N ILE A 54 -7.35 -12.59 11.03
CA ILE A 54 -6.60 -11.82 10.04
C ILE A 54 -5.30 -11.32 10.68
N LEU A 55 -4.17 -11.76 10.14
CA LEU A 55 -2.82 -11.42 10.60
C LEU A 55 -2.13 -10.37 9.72
N GLY A 56 -2.69 -10.10 8.57
CA GLY A 56 -2.19 -9.04 7.70
C GLY A 56 -3.10 -8.82 6.51
N PHE A 57 -2.95 -7.68 5.87
CA PHE A 57 -3.65 -7.35 4.65
C PHE A 57 -2.86 -6.34 3.80
N ALA A 58 -3.18 -6.29 2.51
CA ALA A 58 -2.88 -5.19 1.61
C ALA A 58 -4.15 -4.75 0.89
N MET A 59 -4.27 -3.45 0.68
CA MET A 59 -5.28 -2.86 -0.19
C MET A 59 -4.64 -2.48 -1.52
N ALA A 60 -5.40 -2.62 -2.60
CA ALA A 60 -4.96 -2.25 -3.93
C ALA A 60 -6.17 -1.80 -4.75
N ALA A 61 -6.09 -0.67 -5.41
CA ALA A 61 -7.19 -0.18 -6.23
C ALA A 61 -6.71 0.78 -7.30
N SER A 62 -7.56 1.03 -8.29
CA SER A 62 -7.37 2.09 -9.27
C SER A 62 -7.21 3.46 -8.57
N TRP A 63 -6.52 4.37 -9.22
CA TRP A 63 -6.41 5.74 -8.71
C TRP A 63 -7.77 6.44 -8.58
N ASP A 64 -8.75 6.05 -9.42
CA ASP A 64 -10.11 6.56 -9.34
C ASP A 64 -10.80 6.25 -8.01
N PHE A 65 -10.54 5.07 -7.44
CA PHE A 65 -11.01 4.73 -6.10
C PHE A 65 -10.40 5.65 -5.04
N TRP A 66 -9.09 5.92 -5.12
CA TRP A 66 -8.34 6.64 -4.11
C TRP A 66 -8.46 8.18 -4.18
N LYS A 67 -8.90 8.75 -5.29
CA LYS A 67 -8.92 10.21 -5.51
C LYS A 67 -9.72 11.02 -4.48
N VAL A 68 -10.59 10.39 -3.70
CA VAL A 68 -11.39 11.06 -2.66
C VAL A 68 -10.57 11.48 -1.43
N TRP A 69 -9.36 10.93 -1.26
CA TRP A 69 -8.44 11.34 -0.20
C TRP A 69 -7.42 12.35 -0.74
N PRO A 70 -7.21 13.49 -0.04
CA PRO A 70 -6.37 14.58 -0.56
C PRO A 70 -4.94 14.18 -0.94
N LEU A 71 -4.29 13.31 -0.15
CA LEU A 71 -2.94 12.85 -0.45
C LEU A 71 -2.88 12.04 -1.76
N PHE A 72 -3.88 11.19 -2.00
CA PHE A 72 -3.94 10.39 -3.23
C PHE A 72 -4.33 11.25 -4.44
N ALA A 73 -5.22 12.24 -4.28
CA ALA A 73 -5.51 13.21 -5.32
C ALA A 73 -4.26 13.98 -5.74
N HIS A 74 -3.47 14.45 -4.77
CA HIS A 74 -2.17 15.09 -5.04
C HIS A 74 -1.20 14.14 -5.74
N MET A 75 -1.16 12.86 -5.34
CA MET A 75 -0.31 11.86 -5.98
C MET A 75 -0.68 11.64 -7.46
N ILE A 76 -1.99 11.62 -7.77
CA ILE A 76 -2.48 11.50 -9.16
C ILE A 76 -1.93 12.64 -10.03
N GLU A 77 -1.93 13.87 -9.52
CA GLU A 77 -1.36 15.02 -10.22
C GLU A 77 0.14 14.90 -10.45
N LYS A 78 0.84 14.20 -9.54
CA LYS A 78 2.28 13.99 -9.57
C LYS A 78 2.74 12.80 -10.42
N LEU A 79 1.87 11.82 -10.70
CA LEU A 79 2.24 10.61 -11.47
C LEU A 79 3.05 10.91 -12.73
N PRO A 80 2.70 11.90 -13.58
CA PRO A 80 3.44 12.19 -14.81
C PRO A 80 4.87 12.70 -14.61
N GLU A 81 5.24 13.09 -13.39
CA GLU A 81 6.60 13.52 -13.05
C GLU A 81 7.55 12.33 -12.82
N PHE A 82 7.02 11.09 -12.76
CA PHE A 82 7.77 9.88 -12.43
C PHE A 82 7.77 8.87 -13.56
N THR A 83 8.84 8.10 -13.61
CA THR A 83 9.01 7.02 -14.60
C THR A 83 9.43 5.73 -13.92
N LEU A 84 9.02 4.60 -14.50
CA LEU A 84 9.55 3.27 -14.21
C LEU A 84 10.04 2.65 -15.53
N ASP A 85 11.32 2.27 -15.58
CA ASP A 85 11.95 1.66 -16.77
C ASP A 85 11.69 2.46 -18.08
N GLY A 86 11.71 3.80 -17.97
CA GLY A 86 11.46 4.71 -19.09
C GLY A 86 9.99 4.96 -19.42
N GLN A 87 9.06 4.30 -18.74
CA GLN A 87 7.62 4.51 -18.91
C GLN A 87 7.10 5.53 -17.89
N THR A 88 6.53 6.63 -18.35
CA THR A 88 5.88 7.63 -17.50
C THR A 88 4.66 7.03 -16.80
N LEU A 89 4.53 7.27 -15.48
CA LEU A 89 3.38 6.79 -14.71
C LEU A 89 2.12 7.58 -15.04
N SER A 90 1.00 6.89 -15.05
CA SER A 90 -0.34 7.46 -15.25
C SER A 90 -1.40 6.66 -14.50
N THR A 91 -2.62 7.18 -14.43
CA THR A 91 -3.77 6.48 -13.86
C THR A 91 -4.21 5.28 -14.69
N GLU A 92 -3.86 5.25 -15.98
CA GLU A 92 -4.21 4.18 -16.92
C GLU A 92 -3.24 3.01 -16.85
N ASN A 93 -1.96 3.27 -16.55
CA ASN A 93 -0.93 2.23 -16.53
C ASN A 93 -0.49 1.80 -15.13
N SER A 94 -1.01 2.43 -14.08
CA SER A 94 -0.65 2.09 -12.73
C SER A 94 -1.83 2.10 -11.77
N TYR A 95 -1.67 1.42 -10.65
CA TYR A 95 -2.62 1.42 -9.55
C TYR A 95 -1.93 1.68 -8.22
N GLN A 96 -2.68 2.10 -7.21
CA GLN A 96 -2.17 2.32 -5.86
C GLN A 96 -2.23 1.02 -5.05
N TYR A 97 -1.09 0.60 -4.53
CA TYR A 97 -0.91 -0.47 -3.56
C TYR A 97 -0.71 0.11 -2.15
N GLY A 98 -1.44 -0.41 -1.18
CA GLY A 98 -1.46 0.08 0.21
C GLY A 98 -2.77 0.79 0.56
N PRO A 99 -3.04 0.93 1.87
CA PRO A 99 -2.17 0.56 2.99
C PRO A 99 -1.92 -0.94 3.11
N VAL A 100 -0.74 -1.27 3.65
CA VAL A 100 -0.36 -2.63 4.02
C VAL A 100 -0.17 -2.69 5.53
N CYS A 101 -0.74 -3.69 6.15
CA CYS A 101 -0.60 -3.93 7.58
C CYS A 101 -0.29 -5.40 7.84
N VAL A 102 0.71 -5.65 8.69
CA VAL A 102 1.08 -7.00 9.15
C VAL A 102 1.18 -6.97 10.67
N ASP A 103 0.44 -7.87 11.32
CA ASP A 103 0.45 -8.00 12.77
C ASP A 103 1.87 -8.28 13.29
N ARG A 104 2.19 -7.74 14.47
CA ARG A 104 3.52 -7.90 15.08
C ARG A 104 3.91 -9.37 15.25
N SER A 105 2.96 -10.23 15.60
CA SER A 105 3.19 -11.64 15.87
C SER A 105 3.77 -12.42 14.70
N VAL A 106 3.50 -11.96 13.46
CA VAL A 106 3.95 -12.63 12.22
C VAL A 106 4.94 -11.82 11.40
N ARG A 107 5.46 -10.72 11.95
CA ARG A 107 6.50 -9.95 11.27
C ARG A 107 7.80 -10.73 11.21
N GLY A 108 8.44 -10.72 10.04
CA GLY A 108 9.68 -11.47 9.79
C GLY A 108 9.48 -12.93 9.38
N THR A 109 8.24 -13.42 9.28
CA THR A 109 7.93 -14.80 8.87
C THR A 109 7.71 -14.96 7.35
N GLY A 110 7.81 -13.89 6.55
CA GLY A 110 7.52 -13.92 5.12
C GLY A 110 6.09 -13.52 4.74
N VAL A 111 5.20 -13.30 5.71
CA VAL A 111 3.79 -12.92 5.46
C VAL A 111 3.67 -11.61 4.65
N PHE A 112 4.56 -10.64 4.86
CA PHE A 112 4.55 -9.40 4.06
C PHE A 112 4.81 -9.69 2.58
N GLU A 113 5.81 -10.52 2.29
CA GLU A 113 6.18 -10.93 0.94
C GLU A 113 5.05 -11.71 0.26
N GLU A 114 4.38 -12.62 0.98
CA GLU A 114 3.23 -13.39 0.46
C GLU A 114 2.07 -12.46 0.10
N ILE A 115 1.70 -11.53 0.98
CA ILE A 115 0.63 -10.54 0.73
C ILE A 115 1.00 -9.66 -0.47
N PHE A 116 2.24 -9.22 -0.58
CA PHE A 116 2.71 -8.40 -1.70
C PHE A 116 2.51 -9.12 -3.04
N TYR A 117 3.04 -10.33 -3.20
CA TYR A 117 2.95 -11.06 -4.45
C TYR A 117 1.53 -11.51 -4.79
N ALA A 118 0.72 -11.85 -3.79
CA ALA A 118 -0.69 -12.17 -4.00
C ALA A 118 -1.48 -10.94 -4.49
N SER A 119 -1.24 -9.75 -3.88
CA SER A 119 -1.85 -8.50 -4.32
C SER A 119 -1.39 -8.10 -5.74
N LEU A 120 -0.11 -8.29 -6.04
CA LEU A 120 0.44 -8.01 -7.37
C LEU A 120 -0.22 -8.92 -8.42
N ALA A 121 -0.32 -10.23 -8.15
CA ALA A 121 -0.97 -11.19 -9.04
C ALA A 121 -2.46 -10.85 -9.29
N GLN A 122 -3.16 -10.37 -8.26
CA GLN A 122 -4.57 -9.98 -8.32
C GLN A 122 -4.81 -8.80 -9.28
N MET A 123 -3.90 -7.84 -9.35
CA MET A 123 -4.07 -6.60 -10.13
C MET A 123 -3.41 -6.64 -11.53
N ARG A 124 -2.52 -7.60 -11.80
CA ARG A 124 -1.67 -7.63 -13.01
C ARG A 124 -2.43 -7.69 -14.34
N SER A 125 -3.66 -8.22 -14.35
CA SER A 125 -4.49 -8.27 -15.56
C SER A 125 -5.11 -6.91 -15.93
N ARG A 126 -5.12 -5.98 -14.97
CA ARG A 126 -5.70 -4.65 -15.13
C ARG A 126 -4.63 -3.57 -15.36
N PHE A 127 -3.49 -3.69 -14.67
CA PHE A 127 -2.47 -2.65 -14.66
C PHE A 127 -1.07 -3.24 -14.80
N PRO A 128 -0.22 -2.68 -15.67
CA PRO A 128 1.17 -3.14 -15.81
C PRO A 128 2.09 -2.69 -14.67
N ILE A 129 1.73 -1.67 -13.90
CA ILE A 129 2.58 -1.09 -12.86
C ILE A 129 1.84 -1.01 -11.53
N MET A 130 2.46 -1.54 -10.47
CA MET A 130 2.09 -1.29 -9.07
C MET A 130 2.85 -0.06 -8.58
N ALA A 131 2.15 0.89 -7.97
CA ALA A 131 2.75 2.06 -7.35
C ALA A 131 2.27 2.22 -5.89
N THR A 132 3.13 2.75 -5.04
CA THR A 132 2.80 3.13 -3.67
C THR A 132 3.63 4.35 -3.24
N PHE A 133 3.25 4.98 -2.15
CA PHE A 133 4.07 6.03 -1.55
C PHE A 133 4.29 5.78 -0.06
N ILE A 134 5.46 6.13 0.42
CA ILE A 134 5.88 5.87 1.80
C ILE A 134 6.40 7.18 2.40
N ASN A 135 5.79 7.62 3.51
CA ASN A 135 6.28 8.76 4.26
C ASN A 135 7.71 8.46 4.77
N GLN A 136 8.64 9.41 4.59
CA GLN A 136 10.04 9.23 4.99
C GLN A 136 10.23 9.03 6.49
N ILE A 137 9.25 9.43 7.31
CA ILE A 137 9.25 9.13 8.75
C ILE A 137 8.88 7.67 9.07
N ASN A 138 8.61 6.83 8.05
CA ASN A 138 8.30 5.40 8.19
C ASN A 138 9.43 4.53 7.55
N PRO A 139 10.64 4.51 8.14
CA PRO A 139 11.80 3.82 7.56
C PRO A 139 11.60 2.30 7.50
N ARG A 140 10.79 1.73 8.39
CA ARG A 140 10.48 0.29 8.37
C ARG A 140 9.69 -0.10 7.12
N SER A 141 8.67 0.68 6.77
CA SER A 141 7.90 0.45 5.55
C SER A 141 8.80 0.57 4.32
N TYR A 142 9.62 1.60 4.25
CA TYR A 142 10.57 1.76 3.15
C TYR A 142 11.54 0.56 3.04
N ALA A 143 12.12 0.12 4.16
CA ALA A 143 13.01 -1.04 4.17
C ALA A 143 12.31 -2.33 3.77
N ALA A 144 11.04 -2.53 4.15
CA ALA A 144 10.27 -3.69 3.72
C ALA A 144 10.07 -3.71 2.20
N HIS A 145 9.72 -2.58 1.61
CA HIS A 145 9.45 -2.48 0.18
C HIS A 145 10.72 -2.50 -0.70
N THR A 146 11.88 -2.12 -0.16
CA THR A 146 13.15 -2.12 -0.93
C THR A 146 14.02 -3.34 -0.71
N LYS A 147 13.87 -4.04 0.44
CA LYS A 147 14.76 -5.15 0.82
C LYS A 147 14.08 -6.52 0.77
N LYS A 148 12.75 -6.57 0.92
CA LYS A 148 12.01 -7.83 0.97
C LYS A 148 11.20 -8.10 -0.29
N VAL A 149 10.82 -7.05 -1.00
CA VAL A 149 10.12 -7.11 -2.29
C VAL A 149 10.78 -6.14 -3.26
N PRO A 150 10.71 -6.39 -4.58
CA PRO A 150 11.53 -5.69 -5.57
C PRO A 150 10.89 -4.35 -6.03
N MET A 151 10.51 -3.48 -5.09
CA MET A 151 10.05 -2.14 -5.45
C MET A 151 11.22 -1.17 -5.62
N THR A 152 11.15 -0.37 -6.66
CA THR A 152 12.12 0.68 -6.98
C THR A 152 11.59 2.03 -6.52
N THR A 153 12.47 2.88 -5.98
CA THR A 153 12.14 4.29 -5.70
C THR A 153 12.17 5.07 -7.02
N ALA A 154 11.01 5.47 -7.51
CA ALA A 154 10.87 6.26 -8.72
C ALA A 154 11.14 7.77 -8.49
N GLY A 155 11.01 8.23 -7.25
CA GLY A 155 11.30 9.61 -6.87
C GLY A 155 10.75 9.98 -5.51
N THR A 156 10.65 11.28 -5.26
CA THR A 156 10.10 11.84 -4.00
C THR A 156 9.16 12.99 -4.30
N PHE A 157 8.20 13.21 -3.43
CA PHE A 157 7.30 14.37 -3.49
C PHE A 157 6.96 14.87 -2.08
N ASP A 158 6.49 16.11 -1.99
CA ASP A 158 6.11 16.75 -0.73
C ASP A 158 4.59 16.95 -0.67
N PHE A 159 3.99 16.70 0.50
CA PHE A 159 2.58 16.96 0.76
C PHE A 159 2.36 17.29 2.24
N ASN A 160 1.68 18.42 2.52
CA ASN A 160 1.35 18.88 3.88
C ASN A 160 2.54 18.82 4.85
N GLY A 161 3.70 19.33 4.43
CA GLY A 161 4.91 19.38 5.26
C GLY A 161 5.61 18.04 5.48
N ASN A 162 5.14 16.97 4.83
CA ASN A 162 5.79 15.65 4.84
C ASN A 162 6.40 15.37 3.48
N ARG A 163 7.49 14.60 3.50
CA ARG A 163 8.15 14.09 2.31
C ARG A 163 7.92 12.59 2.15
N TYR A 164 7.65 12.18 0.91
CA TYR A 164 7.30 10.80 0.56
C TYR A 164 8.24 10.27 -0.51
N TYR A 165 8.56 8.98 -0.41
CA TYR A 165 9.08 8.22 -1.54
C TYR A 165 7.91 7.74 -2.40
N LEU A 166 7.98 7.91 -3.72
CA LEU A 166 7.17 7.15 -4.66
C LEU A 166 7.93 5.89 -5.03
N MET A 167 7.29 4.76 -4.82
CA MET A 167 7.82 3.43 -5.12
C MET A 167 6.99 2.80 -6.22
N ALA A 168 7.63 2.09 -7.14
CA ALA A 168 6.93 1.37 -8.20
C ALA A 168 7.64 0.06 -8.55
N CYS A 169 6.88 -0.88 -9.14
CA CYS A 169 7.42 -2.08 -9.77
C CYS A 169 6.48 -2.57 -10.88
N PRO A 170 6.98 -3.30 -11.89
CA PRO A 170 6.13 -3.94 -12.89
C PRO A 170 5.33 -5.08 -12.25
N THR A 171 4.08 -5.28 -12.70
CA THR A 171 3.22 -6.35 -12.20
C THR A 171 3.53 -7.73 -12.77
N THR A 172 4.45 -7.81 -13.72
CA THR A 172 4.95 -9.06 -14.30
C THR A 172 5.92 -9.82 -13.39
N LEU A 173 6.35 -9.20 -12.28
CA LEU A 173 7.22 -9.85 -11.32
C LEU A 173 6.56 -11.11 -10.72
N ALA A 174 7.33 -12.17 -10.63
CA ALA A 174 6.98 -13.41 -9.95
C ALA A 174 7.80 -13.57 -8.67
N LYS A 175 7.24 -14.31 -7.71
CA LYS A 175 7.96 -14.72 -6.51
C LYS A 175 8.98 -15.80 -6.85
#